data_f3c57234b1a1278282c6dccde1472e04
#
_entry.id   f3c57234b1a1278282c6dccde1472e04
#
_cell.length_a   1.000
_cell.length_b   1.000
_cell.length_c   1.000
_cell.angle_alpha   90.00
_cell.angle_beta   90.00
_cell.angle_gamma   90.00
#
_symmetry.space_group_name_H-M   'P 1'
#
loop_
_entity.id
_entity.type
_entity.pdbx_description
1 polymer ?
#
loop_
_entity_poly.entity_id
_entity_poly.type
_entity_poly.pdbx_seq_one_letter_code
_entity_poly.pdbx_strand_id
1 'polypeptide(L)'
;MLNNINRANKFKTELFAAIITFFTCSYIIIVNSVLLQEAGMPLNWTIIATTIVCAVSCVIIGLYAKVPLIIIPGVGETIFFTFTIVKSHGFNYHEGLAVVLVSGLIFMIISLTPFAKLLNSAIPKVLKDGITIGIGLFMAFVGLQNSNIIVSSNQTLISLGEWNINTTISLLILLLALVLFALKVPLSFLITIILGSIIAFISKIASFSSDYSIIKFEALSNNNTALSFSFDKIGDLSFWSLVFSLTILIVFQNLGTINGFGISNTKKFARSFKSVGASNIISSLLGISSTVVAVESATSIHSGSKDGRSSVFVGIMFLVSLLFLPLIISIPSIALSPILIIIGGLMLMNIQNIEFNDMTDYIPCYITIIMIPLTFDIATGMGFGFISYVVINLVCGNIKKLNIPLIAIAILFILSYVFH
;
A
#
# COMPACT_ATOMS: atom_id res chain seq x y z
N MET A 1 14.04 15.30 40.76
CA MET A 1 14.70 14.06 40.37
C MET A 1 13.73 13.05 39.76
N LEU A 2 12.63 12.67 40.38
CA LEU A 2 11.62 11.72 39.88
C LEU A 2 11.04 12.08 38.48
N ASN A 3 10.76 13.37 38.23
CA ASN A 3 10.28 13.84 36.92
C ASN A 3 11.30 13.64 35.77
N ASN A 4 12.58 13.72 36.06
CA ASN A 4 13.64 13.51 35.06
C ASN A 4 13.84 12.02 34.77
N ILE A 5 13.71 11.14 35.76
CA ILE A 5 13.78 9.70 35.61
C ILE A 5 12.59 9.20 34.74
N ASN A 6 11.38 9.70 35.03
CA ASN A 6 10.19 9.36 34.23
C ASN A 6 10.28 9.86 32.77
N ARG A 7 10.88 11.04 32.54
CA ARG A 7 11.12 11.57 31.20
C ARG A 7 12.16 10.75 30.43
N ALA A 8 13.25 10.34 31.10
CA ALA A 8 14.30 9.53 30.49
C ALA A 8 13.79 8.13 30.13
N ASN A 9 13.01 7.50 31.02
CA ASN A 9 12.40 6.20 30.72
C ASN A 9 11.39 6.28 29.59
N LYS A 10 10.59 7.34 29.53
CA LYS A 10 9.66 7.56 28.42
C LYS A 10 10.40 7.76 27.08
N PHE A 11 11.48 8.53 27.07
CA PHE A 11 12.29 8.73 25.88
C PHE A 11 12.89 7.42 25.34
N LYS A 12 13.45 6.59 26.24
CA LYS A 12 14.00 5.27 25.90
C LYS A 12 12.94 4.36 25.30
N THR A 13 11.73 4.32 25.88
CA THR A 13 10.63 3.51 25.35
C THR A 13 10.21 3.98 23.96
N GLU A 14 10.07 5.29 23.71
CA GLU A 14 9.68 5.84 22.42
C GLU A 14 10.78 5.57 21.36
N LEU A 15 12.05 5.70 21.72
CA LEU A 15 13.18 5.40 20.82
C LEU A 15 13.25 3.91 20.49
N PHE A 16 13.11 3.03 21.49
CA PHE A 16 13.09 1.58 21.27
C PHE A 16 11.93 1.15 20.39
N ALA A 17 10.74 1.67 20.64
CA ALA A 17 9.58 1.45 19.80
C ALA A 17 9.82 1.91 18.36
N ALA A 18 10.47 3.06 18.17
CA ALA A 18 10.81 3.59 16.86
C ALA A 18 11.79 2.70 16.10
N ILE A 19 12.84 2.19 16.78
CA ILE A 19 13.84 1.30 16.16
C ILE A 19 13.17 0.04 15.63
N ILE A 20 12.38 -0.64 16.45
CA ILE A 20 11.69 -1.87 16.03
C ILE A 20 10.72 -1.57 14.89
N THR A 21 9.93 -0.50 15.00
CA THR A 21 8.95 -0.14 13.98
C THR A 21 9.62 0.25 12.65
N PHE A 22 10.72 1.01 12.69
CA PHE A 22 11.49 1.34 11.49
C PHE A 22 11.93 0.10 10.74
N PHE A 23 12.57 -0.85 11.44
CA PHE A 23 13.03 -2.08 10.80
C PHE A 23 11.87 -2.96 10.30
N THR A 24 10.72 -2.91 10.97
CA THR A 24 9.52 -3.62 10.49
C THR A 24 8.95 -3.00 9.22
N CYS A 25 9.02 -1.66 9.06
CA CYS A 25 8.50 -0.92 7.91
C CYS A 25 9.53 -0.72 6.79
N SER A 26 10.84 -0.93 7.05
CA SER A 26 11.92 -0.56 6.12
C SER A 26 11.85 -1.27 4.77
N TYR A 27 11.21 -2.44 4.70
CA TYR A 27 11.00 -3.17 3.46
C TYR A 27 10.24 -2.34 2.40
N ILE A 28 9.42 -1.37 2.84
CA ILE A 28 8.60 -0.55 1.93
C ILE A 28 9.46 0.29 0.97
N ILE A 29 10.64 0.71 1.42
CA ILE A 29 11.54 1.49 0.57
C ILE A 29 11.82 0.75 -0.74
N ILE A 30 12.02 -0.55 -0.65
CA ILE A 30 12.41 -1.38 -1.79
C ILE A 30 11.17 -1.89 -2.53
N VAL A 31 10.21 -2.45 -1.79
CA VAL A 31 8.98 -3.01 -2.39
C VAL A 31 8.22 -1.96 -3.18
N ASN A 32 8.01 -0.78 -2.60
CA ASN A 32 7.33 0.32 -3.30
C ASN A 32 8.10 0.76 -4.55
N SER A 33 9.43 0.85 -4.44
CA SER A 33 10.26 1.32 -5.53
C SER A 33 10.32 0.35 -6.69
N VAL A 34 10.39 -0.94 -6.43
CA VAL A 34 10.37 -1.98 -7.47
C VAL A 34 9.00 -2.01 -8.18
N LEU A 35 7.91 -1.90 -7.43
CA LEU A 35 6.57 -1.83 -8.02
C LEU A 35 6.41 -0.59 -8.92
N LEU A 36 6.90 0.58 -8.49
CA LEU A 36 6.85 1.80 -9.29
C LEU A 36 7.80 1.75 -10.51
N GLN A 37 8.91 1.02 -10.42
CA GLN A 37 9.79 0.76 -11.56
C GLN A 37 9.06 0.01 -12.66
N GLU A 38 8.16 -0.93 -12.32
CA GLU A 38 7.32 -1.62 -13.29
C GLU A 38 6.31 -0.69 -14.00
N ALA A 39 6.02 0.47 -13.41
CA ALA A 39 5.22 1.54 -14.02
C ALA A 39 6.06 2.50 -14.88
N GLY A 40 7.37 2.26 -15.02
CA GLY A 40 8.28 3.05 -15.86
C GLY A 40 9.12 4.10 -15.11
N MET A 41 9.09 4.13 -13.78
CA MET A 41 9.91 5.06 -12.98
C MET A 41 11.35 4.57 -12.78
N PRO A 42 12.35 5.47 -12.81
CA PRO A 42 13.71 5.13 -12.44
C PRO A 42 13.80 4.65 -10.98
N LEU A 43 14.38 3.46 -10.76
CA LEU A 43 14.49 2.84 -9.44
C LEU A 43 15.19 3.75 -8.42
N ASN A 44 16.28 4.40 -8.81
CA ASN A 44 17.04 5.28 -7.93
C ASN A 44 16.19 6.43 -7.39
N TRP A 45 15.38 7.04 -8.27
CA TRP A 45 14.46 8.10 -7.87
C TRP A 45 13.37 7.60 -6.92
N THR A 46 12.73 6.48 -7.25
CA THR A 46 11.64 5.93 -6.43
C THR A 46 12.10 5.55 -5.04
N ILE A 47 13.33 5.04 -4.86
CA ILE A 47 13.91 4.75 -3.55
C ILE A 47 14.08 6.04 -2.74
N ILE A 48 14.67 7.09 -3.35
CA ILE A 48 14.89 8.38 -2.68
C ILE A 48 13.54 9.02 -2.32
N ALA A 49 12.63 9.11 -3.29
CA ALA A 49 11.31 9.73 -3.10
C ALA A 49 10.48 8.98 -2.05
N THR A 50 10.44 7.64 -2.10
CA THR A 50 9.78 6.81 -1.09
C THR A 50 10.33 7.07 0.30
N THR A 51 11.66 7.11 0.44
CA THR A 51 12.30 7.34 1.73
C THR A 51 11.99 8.73 2.28
N ILE A 52 12.04 9.77 1.43
CA ILE A 52 11.70 11.14 1.83
C ILE A 52 10.22 11.26 2.21
N VAL A 53 9.33 10.65 1.43
CA VAL A 53 7.88 10.66 1.75
C VAL A 53 7.61 9.96 3.08
N CYS A 54 8.19 8.78 3.33
CA CYS A 54 8.07 8.08 4.62
C CYS A 54 8.56 8.97 5.77
N ALA A 55 9.71 9.60 5.59
CA ALA A 55 10.29 10.47 6.60
C ALA A 55 9.38 11.66 6.94
N VAL A 56 9.00 12.43 5.91
CA VAL A 56 8.19 13.64 6.08
C VAL A 56 6.81 13.29 6.64
N SER A 57 6.19 12.23 6.14
CA SER A 57 4.85 11.78 6.57
C SER A 57 4.84 11.32 8.01
N CYS A 58 5.85 10.56 8.45
CA CYS A 58 6.00 10.12 9.84
C CYS A 58 6.26 11.32 10.78
N VAL A 59 7.03 12.31 10.35
CA VAL A 59 7.23 13.56 11.13
C VAL A 59 5.92 14.35 11.23
N ILE A 60 5.17 14.50 10.14
CA ILE A 60 3.89 15.21 10.14
C ILE A 60 2.91 14.57 11.12
N ILE A 61 2.68 13.27 11.05
CA ILE A 61 1.72 12.61 11.93
C ILE A 61 2.19 12.63 13.39
N GLY A 62 3.49 12.47 13.62
CA GLY A 62 4.09 12.50 14.95
C GLY A 62 3.95 13.86 15.63
N LEU A 63 4.18 14.96 14.92
CA LEU A 63 4.12 16.32 15.45
C LEU A 63 2.69 16.86 15.51
N TYR A 64 1.89 16.64 14.46
CA TYR A 64 0.55 17.23 14.35
C TYR A 64 -0.52 16.40 15.05
N ALA A 65 -0.59 15.09 14.76
CA ALA A 65 -1.60 14.22 15.38
C ALA A 65 -1.19 13.74 16.78
N LYS A 66 0.11 13.70 17.07
CA LYS A 66 0.69 13.24 18.35
C LYS A 66 0.24 11.81 18.70
N VAL A 67 0.33 10.92 17.74
CA VAL A 67 -0.01 9.50 17.83
C VAL A 67 1.16 8.65 17.35
N PRO A 68 1.35 7.43 17.87
CA PRO A 68 2.45 6.54 17.48
C PRO A 68 2.11 5.75 16.18
N LEU A 69 1.59 6.46 15.18
CA LEU A 69 1.27 5.89 13.88
C LEU A 69 2.34 6.24 12.86
N ILE A 70 2.54 5.36 11.91
CA ILE A 70 3.50 5.50 10.81
C ILE A 70 2.74 5.64 9.51
N ILE A 71 3.08 6.64 8.70
CA ILE A 71 2.54 6.81 7.35
C ILE A 71 3.62 6.46 6.34
N ILE A 72 3.31 5.53 5.46
CA ILE A 72 4.19 5.05 4.38
C ILE A 72 3.36 4.89 3.11
N PRO A 73 3.98 4.76 1.91
CA PRO A 73 3.25 4.35 0.72
C PRO A 73 2.52 3.03 0.97
N GLY A 74 1.27 2.97 0.57
CA GLY A 74 0.49 1.74 0.70
C GLY A 74 0.83 0.78 -0.43
N VAL A 75 1.14 -0.48 -0.10
CA VAL A 75 1.48 -1.47 -1.13
C VAL A 75 0.28 -1.70 -2.06
N GLY A 76 -0.95 -1.72 -1.52
CA GLY A 76 -2.18 -1.83 -2.30
C GLY A 76 -2.37 -0.66 -3.26
N GLU A 77 -2.11 0.57 -2.80
CA GLU A 77 -2.19 1.80 -3.59
C GLU A 77 -1.10 1.84 -4.67
N THR A 78 0.07 1.31 -4.38
CA THR A 78 1.17 1.21 -5.36
C THR A 78 0.84 0.18 -6.43
N ILE A 79 0.26 -0.94 -6.05
CA ILE A 79 -0.24 -1.95 -7.00
C ILE A 79 -1.37 -1.35 -7.86
N PHE A 80 -2.31 -0.61 -7.24
CA PHE A 80 -3.35 0.10 -7.96
C PHE A 80 -2.73 1.07 -8.99
N PHE A 81 -1.74 1.85 -8.59
CA PHE A 81 -1.04 2.77 -9.49
C PHE A 81 -0.39 2.02 -10.65
N THR A 82 0.41 1.00 -10.35
CA THR A 82 1.24 0.31 -11.35
C THR A 82 0.41 -0.56 -12.28
N PHE A 83 -0.49 -1.36 -11.74
CA PHE A 83 -1.21 -2.36 -12.53
C PHE A 83 -2.54 -1.82 -13.06
N THR A 84 -3.31 -1.13 -12.24
CA THR A 84 -4.62 -0.60 -12.67
C THR A 84 -4.44 0.65 -13.52
N ILE A 85 -3.80 1.72 -13.02
CA ILE A 85 -3.71 2.99 -13.74
C ILE A 85 -2.80 2.86 -14.96
N VAL A 86 -1.54 2.38 -14.76
CA VAL A 86 -0.55 2.40 -15.83
C VAL A 86 -0.72 1.21 -16.78
N LYS A 87 -0.70 -0.03 -16.29
CA LYS A 87 -0.69 -1.21 -17.15
C LYS A 87 -2.05 -1.54 -17.75
N SER A 88 -3.12 -1.52 -16.96
CA SER A 88 -4.47 -1.91 -17.42
C SER A 88 -5.15 -0.81 -18.23
N HIS A 89 -5.14 0.44 -17.74
CA HIS A 89 -5.80 1.57 -18.41
C HIS A 89 -4.90 2.32 -19.39
N GLY A 90 -3.61 1.93 -19.53
CA GLY A 90 -2.69 2.51 -20.49
C GLY A 90 -2.34 3.98 -20.24
N PHE A 91 -2.45 4.44 -19.00
CA PHE A 91 -1.98 5.77 -18.60
C PHE A 91 -0.47 5.77 -18.54
N ASN A 92 0.16 6.84 -19.02
CA ASN A 92 1.57 7.01 -18.77
C ASN A 92 1.80 7.39 -17.29
N TYR A 93 3.04 7.31 -16.83
CA TYR A 93 3.39 7.56 -15.43
C TYR A 93 2.94 8.94 -14.95
N HIS A 94 3.11 9.99 -15.76
CA HIS A 94 2.78 11.38 -15.41
C HIS A 94 1.26 11.62 -15.34
N GLU A 95 0.50 10.97 -16.19
CA GLU A 95 -0.97 10.96 -16.12
C GLU A 95 -1.45 10.22 -14.87
N GLY A 96 -0.79 9.09 -14.54
CA GLY A 96 -1.06 8.37 -13.29
C GLY A 96 -0.77 9.21 -12.05
N LEU A 97 0.32 10.01 -12.05
CA LEU A 97 0.60 10.94 -10.97
C LEU A 97 -0.46 12.04 -10.83
N ALA A 98 -1.05 12.49 -11.94
CA ALA A 98 -2.17 13.42 -11.90
C ALA A 98 -3.40 12.79 -11.21
N VAL A 99 -3.68 11.51 -11.46
CA VAL A 99 -4.73 10.74 -10.74
C VAL A 99 -4.44 10.71 -9.25
N VAL A 100 -3.20 10.40 -8.85
CA VAL A 100 -2.79 10.36 -7.42
C VAL A 100 -2.93 11.73 -6.77
N LEU A 101 -2.50 12.81 -7.46
CA LEU A 101 -2.61 14.17 -6.94
C LEU A 101 -4.07 14.57 -6.71
N VAL A 102 -4.91 14.37 -7.71
CA VAL A 102 -6.34 14.73 -7.61
C VAL A 102 -7.03 13.89 -6.53
N SER A 103 -6.74 12.59 -6.45
CA SER A 103 -7.24 11.72 -5.38
C SER A 103 -6.78 12.20 -4.00
N GLY A 104 -5.51 12.60 -3.86
CA GLY A 104 -4.97 13.16 -2.62
C GLY A 104 -5.64 14.49 -2.22
N LEU A 105 -5.94 15.36 -3.18
CA LEU A 105 -6.68 16.62 -2.94
C LEU A 105 -8.13 16.34 -2.50
N ILE A 106 -8.84 15.42 -3.17
CA ILE A 106 -10.19 15.01 -2.78
C ILE A 106 -10.16 14.38 -1.38
N PHE A 107 -9.20 13.50 -1.10
CA PHE A 107 -9.03 12.93 0.23
C PHE A 107 -8.80 14.02 1.28
N MET A 108 -7.98 15.03 0.99
CA MET A 108 -7.75 16.16 1.91
C MET A 108 -9.07 16.89 2.19
N ILE A 109 -9.88 17.19 1.17
CA ILE A 109 -11.19 17.81 1.33
C ILE A 109 -12.09 16.93 2.20
N ILE A 110 -12.15 15.63 1.94
CA ILE A 110 -12.90 14.66 2.76
C ILE A 110 -12.40 14.68 4.22
N SER A 111 -11.11 14.79 4.45
CA SER A 111 -10.52 14.81 5.80
C SER A 111 -10.84 16.08 6.59
N LEU A 112 -11.16 17.18 5.90
CA LEU A 112 -11.54 18.45 6.49
C LEU A 112 -13.04 18.53 6.83
N THR A 113 -13.84 17.63 6.26
CA THR A 113 -15.30 17.60 6.39
C THR A 113 -15.78 16.39 7.21
N PRO A 114 -17.02 16.36 7.71
CA PRO A 114 -17.57 15.15 8.33
C PRO A 114 -17.89 14.03 7.31
N PHE A 115 -17.63 14.24 6.03
CA PHE A 115 -17.94 13.31 4.94
C PHE A 115 -17.21 11.94 5.08
N ALA A 116 -16.02 11.94 5.68
CA ALA A 116 -15.31 10.70 5.99
C ALA A 116 -16.13 9.72 6.86
N LYS A 117 -16.85 10.27 7.87
CA LYS A 117 -17.73 9.45 8.73
C LYS A 117 -18.94 8.94 7.95
N LEU A 118 -19.50 9.80 7.07
CA LEU A 118 -20.63 9.42 6.21
C LEU A 118 -20.24 8.28 5.28
N LEU A 119 -19.10 8.37 4.59
CA LEU A 119 -18.60 7.30 3.72
C LEU A 119 -18.34 6.01 4.50
N ASN A 120 -17.77 6.11 5.71
CA ASN A 120 -17.51 4.92 6.51
C ASN A 120 -18.79 4.18 6.90
N SER A 121 -19.86 4.90 7.21
CA SER A 121 -21.17 4.31 7.54
C SER A 121 -21.97 3.88 6.32
N ALA A 122 -21.72 4.51 5.16
CA ALA A 122 -22.48 4.26 3.94
C ALA A 122 -22.07 2.96 3.25
N ILE A 123 -20.78 2.58 3.33
CA ILE A 123 -20.29 1.38 2.65
C ILE A 123 -20.26 0.18 3.59
N PRO A 124 -20.91 -0.93 3.19
CA PRO A 124 -20.94 -2.15 3.98
C PRO A 124 -19.55 -2.67 4.31
N LYS A 125 -19.37 -3.15 5.55
CA LYS A 125 -18.09 -3.70 6.01
C LYS A 125 -17.62 -4.83 5.11
N VAL A 126 -18.54 -5.67 4.67
CA VAL A 126 -18.26 -6.84 3.82
C VAL A 126 -17.59 -6.47 2.49
N LEU A 127 -17.96 -5.34 1.85
CA LEU A 127 -17.29 -4.86 0.65
C LEU A 127 -15.88 -4.35 0.94
N LYS A 128 -15.69 -3.66 2.08
CA LYS A 128 -14.35 -3.19 2.50
C LYS A 128 -13.40 -4.37 2.75
N ASP A 129 -13.89 -5.39 3.46
CA ASP A 129 -13.13 -6.61 3.73
C ASP A 129 -12.85 -7.35 2.41
N GLY A 130 -13.84 -7.45 1.50
CA GLY A 130 -13.67 -8.03 0.17
C GLY A 130 -12.61 -7.35 -0.69
N ILE A 131 -12.59 -6.02 -0.71
CA ILE A 131 -11.56 -5.23 -1.40
C ILE A 131 -10.17 -5.55 -0.81
N THR A 132 -10.05 -5.55 0.51
CA THR A 132 -8.77 -5.83 1.18
C THR A 132 -8.28 -7.24 0.86
N ILE A 133 -9.16 -8.24 0.90
CA ILE A 133 -8.82 -9.63 0.56
C ILE A 133 -8.44 -9.75 -0.91
N GLY A 134 -9.20 -9.12 -1.82
CA GLY A 134 -8.92 -9.15 -3.26
C GLY A 134 -7.56 -8.54 -3.59
N ILE A 135 -7.22 -7.40 -2.98
CA ILE A 135 -5.89 -6.79 -3.09
C ILE A 135 -4.81 -7.74 -2.55
N GLY A 136 -5.06 -8.39 -1.41
CA GLY A 136 -4.13 -9.37 -0.85
C GLY A 136 -3.85 -10.54 -1.79
N LEU A 137 -4.89 -11.11 -2.41
CA LEU A 137 -4.73 -12.16 -3.43
C LEU A 137 -3.97 -11.65 -4.65
N PHE A 138 -4.25 -10.42 -5.09
CA PHE A 138 -3.55 -9.83 -6.21
C PHE A 138 -2.06 -9.60 -5.89
N MET A 139 -1.73 -9.13 -4.69
CA MET A 139 -0.35 -9.00 -4.24
C MET A 139 0.38 -10.33 -4.23
N ALA A 140 -0.25 -11.39 -3.71
CA ALA A 140 0.33 -12.72 -3.70
C ALA A 140 0.55 -13.23 -5.13
N PHE A 141 -0.38 -12.98 -6.03
CA PHE A 141 -0.27 -13.31 -7.44
C PHE A 141 0.91 -12.60 -8.12
N VAL A 142 1.05 -11.28 -7.93
CA VAL A 142 2.17 -10.49 -8.44
C VAL A 142 3.50 -11.01 -7.86
N GLY A 143 3.54 -11.34 -6.57
CA GLY A 143 4.71 -11.95 -5.94
C GLY A 143 5.11 -13.30 -6.56
N LEU A 144 4.14 -14.18 -6.85
CA LEU A 144 4.36 -15.45 -7.52
C LEU A 144 4.83 -15.27 -8.97
N GLN A 145 4.34 -14.26 -9.67
CA GLN A 145 4.75 -13.92 -11.03
C GLN A 145 6.18 -13.36 -11.06
N ASN A 146 6.50 -12.41 -10.18
CA ASN A 146 7.84 -11.82 -10.09
C ASN A 146 8.93 -12.82 -9.66
N SER A 147 8.52 -13.90 -9.00
CA SER A 147 9.40 -15.03 -8.65
C SER A 147 9.51 -16.10 -9.76
N ASN A 148 8.83 -15.92 -10.90
CA ASN A 148 8.69 -16.91 -11.96
C ASN A 148 8.14 -18.28 -11.49
N ILE A 149 7.49 -18.34 -10.34
CA ILE A 149 6.80 -19.55 -9.88
C ILE A 149 5.56 -19.79 -10.75
N ILE A 150 4.85 -18.72 -11.10
CA ILE A 150 3.78 -18.73 -12.09
C ILE A 150 4.14 -17.82 -13.27
N VAL A 151 3.78 -18.22 -14.46
CA VAL A 151 4.04 -17.48 -15.71
C VAL A 151 2.78 -17.42 -16.57
N SER A 152 2.71 -16.44 -17.46
CA SER A 152 1.65 -16.39 -18.48
C SER A 152 1.77 -17.57 -19.44
N SER A 153 0.64 -18.13 -19.86
CA SER A 153 0.57 -19.25 -20.80
C SER A 153 -0.48 -18.98 -21.87
N ASN A 154 -0.13 -19.25 -23.10
CA ASN A 154 -1.06 -19.11 -24.24
C ASN A 154 -2.20 -20.16 -24.22
N GLN A 155 -2.04 -21.26 -23.46
CA GLN A 155 -3.02 -22.33 -23.39
C GLN A 155 -3.99 -22.21 -22.21
N THR A 156 -3.48 -21.79 -21.04
CA THR A 156 -4.23 -21.80 -19.77
C THR A 156 -4.27 -20.46 -19.06
N LEU A 157 -3.90 -19.36 -19.74
CA LEU A 157 -3.66 -18.02 -19.19
C LEU A 157 -2.51 -17.97 -18.19
N ILE A 158 -2.44 -18.93 -17.28
CA ILE A 158 -1.43 -19.04 -16.23
C ILE A 158 -0.96 -20.49 -16.15
N SER A 159 0.35 -20.71 -16.03
CA SER A 159 0.95 -22.01 -15.80
C SER A 159 2.06 -21.94 -14.75
N LEU A 160 2.47 -23.09 -14.26
CA LEU A 160 3.67 -23.20 -13.43
C LEU A 160 4.89 -22.82 -14.31
N GLY A 161 5.79 -22.03 -13.77
CA GLY A 161 7.03 -21.65 -14.44
C GLY A 161 7.94 -22.86 -14.66
N GLU A 162 8.85 -22.73 -15.62
CA GLU A 162 9.86 -23.77 -15.88
C GLU A 162 10.75 -23.94 -14.64
N TRP A 163 11.06 -25.20 -14.34
CA TRP A 163 11.90 -25.55 -13.21
C TRP A 163 13.37 -25.26 -13.54
N ASN A 164 13.84 -24.09 -13.17
CA ASN A 164 15.21 -23.62 -13.39
C ASN A 164 15.83 -23.12 -12.08
N ILE A 165 17.10 -22.73 -12.13
CA ILE A 165 17.83 -22.27 -10.94
C ILE A 165 17.17 -21.04 -10.29
N ASN A 166 16.61 -20.13 -11.10
CA ASN A 166 15.93 -18.92 -10.59
C ASN A 166 14.67 -19.29 -9.80
N THR A 167 13.82 -20.17 -10.38
CA THR A 167 12.59 -20.65 -9.72
C THR A 167 12.91 -21.42 -8.45
N THR A 168 13.95 -22.26 -8.47
CA THR A 168 14.38 -23.01 -7.29
C THR A 168 14.83 -22.08 -6.17
N ILE A 169 15.62 -21.05 -6.48
CA ILE A 169 16.09 -20.08 -5.48
C ILE A 169 14.94 -19.21 -4.98
N SER A 170 14.03 -18.80 -5.83
CA SER A 170 12.81 -18.10 -5.42
C SER A 170 12.01 -18.90 -4.39
N LEU A 171 11.82 -20.19 -4.64
CA LEU A 171 11.14 -21.11 -3.70
C LEU A 171 11.89 -21.26 -2.40
N LEU A 172 13.21 -21.37 -2.43
CA LEU A 172 14.02 -21.44 -1.20
C LEU A 172 13.90 -20.18 -0.35
N ILE A 173 13.93 -18.99 -0.99
CA ILE A 173 13.76 -17.72 -0.28
C ILE A 173 12.32 -17.60 0.26
N LEU A 174 11.31 -18.07 -0.50
CA LEU A 174 9.92 -18.10 -0.04
C LEU A 174 9.77 -19.03 1.19
N LEU A 175 10.33 -20.22 1.14
CA LEU A 175 10.30 -21.14 2.28
C LEU A 175 11.00 -20.56 3.50
N LEU A 176 12.16 -19.92 3.32
CA LEU A 176 12.85 -19.20 4.38
C LEU A 176 11.96 -18.12 5.00
N ALA A 177 11.31 -17.30 4.17
CA ALA A 177 10.40 -16.25 4.62
C ALA A 177 9.21 -16.81 5.41
N LEU A 178 8.58 -17.88 4.91
CA LEU A 178 7.47 -18.55 5.57
C LEU A 178 7.87 -19.14 6.93
N VAL A 179 9.05 -19.76 7.03
CA VAL A 179 9.58 -20.30 8.29
C VAL A 179 9.84 -19.19 9.30
N LEU A 180 10.51 -18.10 8.89
CA LEU A 180 10.78 -16.96 9.77
C LEU A 180 9.48 -16.31 10.26
N PHE A 181 8.50 -16.20 9.37
CA PHE A 181 7.20 -15.64 9.70
C PHE A 181 6.41 -16.57 10.65
N ALA A 182 6.38 -17.88 10.38
CA ALA A 182 5.69 -18.87 11.22
C ALA A 182 6.29 -18.96 12.63
N LEU A 183 7.61 -18.83 12.73
CA LEU A 183 8.33 -18.78 14.02
C LEU A 183 8.16 -17.43 14.74
N LYS A 184 7.41 -16.48 14.15
CA LYS A 184 7.21 -15.13 14.69
C LYS A 184 8.54 -14.40 14.99
N VAL A 185 9.55 -14.64 14.16
CA VAL A 185 10.86 -13.98 14.31
C VAL A 185 10.67 -12.48 14.11
N PRO A 186 11.10 -11.64 15.06
CA PRO A 186 11.05 -10.20 14.87
C PRO A 186 11.87 -9.81 13.64
N LEU A 187 11.40 -8.82 12.87
CA LEU A 187 12.05 -8.34 11.64
C LEU A 187 12.16 -9.39 10.51
N SER A 188 11.27 -10.40 10.49
CA SER A 188 11.28 -11.49 9.49
C SER A 188 11.41 -10.99 8.05
N PHE A 189 10.73 -9.91 7.66
CA PHE A 189 10.83 -9.33 6.32
C PHE A 189 12.24 -8.80 6.02
N LEU A 190 12.85 -8.05 6.94
CA LEU A 190 14.21 -7.55 6.77
C LEU A 190 15.23 -8.69 6.68
N ILE A 191 15.10 -9.68 7.55
CA ILE A 191 15.97 -10.87 7.54
C ILE A 191 15.82 -11.62 6.21
N THR A 192 14.59 -11.78 5.70
CA THR A 192 14.33 -12.40 4.40
C THR A 192 14.99 -11.63 3.27
N ILE A 193 14.92 -10.31 3.26
CA ILE A 193 15.57 -9.47 2.25
C ILE A 193 17.08 -9.69 2.28
N ILE A 194 17.70 -9.61 3.47
CA ILE A 194 19.15 -9.74 3.62
C ILE A 194 19.62 -11.14 3.19
N LEU A 195 19.04 -12.20 3.76
CA LEU A 195 19.43 -13.57 3.45
C LEU A 195 19.08 -13.94 2.01
N GLY A 196 17.92 -13.52 1.51
CA GLY A 196 17.50 -13.72 0.11
C GLY A 196 18.45 -13.03 -0.86
N SER A 197 18.90 -11.81 -0.56
CA SER A 197 19.89 -11.11 -1.37
C SER A 197 21.24 -11.83 -1.36
N ILE A 198 21.71 -12.30 -0.19
CA ILE A 198 22.95 -13.06 -0.07
C ILE A 198 22.87 -14.35 -0.91
N ILE A 199 21.76 -15.08 -0.82
CA ILE A 199 21.54 -16.31 -1.63
C ILE A 199 21.57 -15.97 -3.12
N ALA A 200 20.89 -14.90 -3.55
CA ALA A 200 20.86 -14.48 -4.96
C ALA A 200 22.24 -14.08 -5.49
N PHE A 201 23.07 -13.41 -4.68
CA PHE A 201 24.46 -13.06 -5.05
C PHE A 201 25.38 -14.28 -5.13
N ILE A 202 25.32 -15.19 -4.16
CA ILE A 202 26.11 -16.42 -4.16
C ILE A 202 25.77 -17.29 -5.39
N SER A 203 24.48 -17.33 -5.75
CA SER A 203 23.98 -18.08 -6.91
C SER A 203 24.23 -17.38 -8.24
N LYS A 204 24.87 -16.21 -8.25
CA LYS A 204 25.16 -15.39 -9.43
C LYS A 204 23.92 -15.00 -10.27
N ILE A 205 22.73 -15.04 -9.67
CA ILE A 205 21.48 -14.57 -10.28
C ILE A 205 21.42 -13.06 -10.28
N ALA A 206 21.98 -12.43 -9.26
CA ALA A 206 22.12 -10.99 -9.15
C ALA A 206 23.59 -10.62 -9.08
N SER A 207 23.95 -9.49 -9.69
CA SER A 207 25.28 -8.88 -9.56
C SER A 207 25.21 -7.68 -8.63
N PHE A 208 26.21 -7.54 -7.76
CA PHE A 208 26.35 -6.35 -6.96
C PHE A 208 26.71 -5.19 -7.90
N SER A 209 25.85 -4.16 -7.98
CA SER A 209 26.19 -2.99 -8.78
C SER A 209 27.29 -2.22 -8.06
N SER A 210 28.49 -2.24 -8.61
CA SER A 210 29.66 -1.51 -8.11
C SER A 210 29.64 -0.02 -8.44
N ASP A 211 28.60 0.48 -9.08
CA ASP A 211 28.43 1.90 -9.32
C ASP A 211 28.05 2.63 -8.03
N TYR A 212 29.06 2.76 -7.19
CA TYR A 212 29.09 3.65 -6.04
C TYR A 212 29.18 5.13 -6.44
N SER A 213 28.71 5.49 -7.61
CA SER A 213 28.51 6.90 -7.93
C SER A 213 27.43 7.42 -7.00
N ILE A 214 27.90 7.69 -5.77
CA ILE A 214 27.25 8.53 -4.76
C ILE A 214 26.31 9.48 -5.48
N ILE A 215 25.06 9.44 -5.06
CA ILE A 215 23.99 10.37 -5.38
C ILE A 215 24.53 11.52 -6.23
N LYS A 216 24.62 11.32 -7.53
CA LYS A 216 24.73 12.47 -8.42
C LYS A 216 23.37 13.14 -8.27
N PHE A 217 23.36 14.21 -7.48
CA PHE A 217 22.22 15.13 -7.41
C PHE A 217 21.79 15.60 -8.82
N GLU A 218 22.66 15.42 -9.83
CA GLU A 218 22.36 15.54 -11.25
C GLU A 218 21.28 14.56 -11.74
N ALA A 219 21.16 13.38 -11.16
CA ALA A 219 20.02 12.47 -11.45
C ALA A 219 18.69 13.03 -10.91
N LEU A 220 18.73 13.92 -9.94
CA LEU A 220 17.58 14.68 -9.45
C LEU A 220 17.16 15.81 -10.41
N SER A 221 18.12 16.37 -11.16
CA SER A 221 17.86 17.53 -12.03
C SER A 221 17.51 17.15 -13.48
N ASN A 222 17.94 15.99 -13.95
CA ASN A 222 17.78 15.58 -15.36
C ASN A 222 16.56 14.68 -15.63
N ASN A 223 15.90 14.14 -14.59
CA ASN A 223 14.67 13.39 -14.77
C ASN A 223 13.51 14.26 -14.31
N ASN A 224 12.63 14.64 -15.23
CA ASN A 224 11.32 15.29 -14.97
C ASN A 224 10.38 14.37 -14.16
N THR A 225 10.79 13.93 -12.96
CA THR A 225 10.06 12.93 -12.18
C THR A 225 9.30 13.53 -11.01
N ALA A 226 9.86 14.55 -10.38
CA ALA A 226 9.16 15.33 -9.38
C ALA A 226 8.34 16.46 -10.05
N LEU A 227 7.15 16.75 -9.53
CA LEU A 227 6.26 17.81 -10.02
C LEU A 227 5.82 17.66 -11.49
N SER A 228 6.02 16.50 -12.11
CA SER A 228 5.78 16.24 -13.52
C SER A 228 4.43 15.54 -13.69
N PHE A 229 3.37 16.32 -13.78
CA PHE A 229 2.01 15.84 -14.01
C PHE A 229 1.59 16.10 -15.45
N SER A 230 0.92 15.12 -16.09
CA SER A 230 0.17 15.33 -17.31
C SER A 230 -1.33 15.23 -17.00
N PHE A 231 -2.07 16.25 -17.42
CA PHE A 231 -3.52 16.31 -17.31
C PHE A 231 -4.22 16.12 -18.66
N ASP A 232 -3.52 15.51 -19.63
CA ASP A 232 -4.04 15.33 -20.98
C ASP A 232 -5.34 14.51 -21.00
N LYS A 233 -5.46 13.56 -20.08
CA LYS A 233 -6.66 12.71 -19.93
C LYS A 233 -7.69 13.20 -18.91
N ILE A 234 -7.60 14.44 -18.42
CA ILE A 234 -8.55 14.98 -17.41
C ILE A 234 -9.99 15.05 -17.94
N GLY A 235 -10.17 15.11 -19.25
CA GLY A 235 -11.47 15.08 -19.92
C GLY A 235 -12.08 13.68 -20.03
N ASP A 236 -11.29 12.63 -19.83
CA ASP A 236 -11.71 11.25 -20.00
C ASP A 236 -12.46 10.76 -18.74
N LEU A 237 -13.54 10.03 -18.96
CA LEU A 237 -14.30 9.44 -17.85
C LEU A 237 -13.47 8.43 -17.07
N SER A 238 -12.57 7.70 -17.73
CA SER A 238 -11.61 6.77 -17.14
C SER A 238 -10.72 7.45 -16.09
N PHE A 239 -10.24 8.68 -16.35
CA PHE A 239 -9.45 9.45 -15.39
C PHE A 239 -10.23 9.64 -14.08
N TRP A 240 -11.50 10.10 -14.15
CA TRP A 240 -12.31 10.34 -12.96
C TRP A 240 -12.73 9.06 -12.24
N SER A 241 -12.93 7.97 -12.98
CA SER A 241 -13.18 6.66 -12.40
C SER A 241 -11.98 6.17 -11.58
N LEU A 242 -10.77 6.31 -12.09
CA LEU A 242 -9.54 5.96 -11.40
C LEU A 242 -9.29 6.86 -10.18
N VAL A 243 -9.50 8.18 -10.32
CA VAL A 243 -9.43 9.13 -9.19
C VAL A 243 -10.40 8.74 -8.08
N PHE A 244 -11.62 8.40 -8.44
CA PHE A 244 -12.65 8.02 -7.50
C PHE A 244 -12.32 6.69 -6.80
N SER A 245 -11.93 5.67 -7.56
CA SER A 245 -11.55 4.36 -7.02
C SER A 245 -10.36 4.46 -6.07
N LEU A 246 -9.33 5.20 -6.44
CA LEU A 246 -8.15 5.42 -5.59
C LEU A 246 -8.52 6.21 -4.32
N THR A 247 -9.35 7.24 -4.44
CA THR A 247 -9.83 8.01 -3.28
C THR A 247 -10.59 7.13 -2.29
N ILE A 248 -11.50 6.30 -2.79
CA ILE A 248 -12.24 5.34 -1.96
C ILE A 248 -11.29 4.38 -1.25
N LEU A 249 -10.35 3.81 -1.98
CA LEU A 249 -9.35 2.88 -1.44
C LEU A 249 -8.59 3.52 -0.28
N ILE A 250 -8.02 4.71 -0.48
CA ILE A 250 -7.27 5.43 0.55
C ILE A 250 -8.15 5.76 1.76
N VAL A 251 -9.39 6.22 1.53
CA VAL A 251 -10.32 6.57 2.60
C VAL A 251 -10.61 5.36 3.48
N PHE A 252 -10.98 4.21 2.89
CA PHE A 252 -11.36 3.03 3.67
C PHE A 252 -10.20 2.39 4.38
N GLN A 253 -9.06 2.29 3.73
CA GLN A 253 -7.88 1.72 4.36
C GLN A 253 -7.47 2.54 5.59
N ASN A 254 -7.45 3.86 5.48
CA ASN A 254 -7.07 4.71 6.61
C ASN A 254 -8.14 4.77 7.71
N LEU A 255 -9.44 4.76 7.34
CA LEU A 255 -10.52 4.67 8.32
C LEU A 255 -10.44 3.35 9.10
N GLY A 256 -10.24 2.24 8.39
CA GLY A 256 -10.10 0.91 9.00
C GLY A 256 -8.90 0.84 9.94
N THR A 257 -7.73 1.24 9.45
CA THR A 257 -6.47 1.13 10.20
C THR A 257 -6.44 2.05 11.42
N ILE A 258 -6.82 3.33 11.30
CA ILE A 258 -6.80 4.28 12.42
C ILE A 258 -7.82 3.87 13.51
N ASN A 259 -9.01 3.41 13.11
CA ASN A 259 -10.00 2.89 14.05
C ASN A 259 -9.55 1.58 14.70
N GLY A 260 -8.92 0.69 13.93
CA GLY A 260 -8.38 -0.59 14.40
C GLY A 260 -7.33 -0.42 15.51
N PHE A 261 -6.57 0.67 15.48
CA PHE A 261 -5.62 1.02 16.54
C PHE A 261 -6.26 1.69 17.78
N GLY A 262 -7.60 1.74 17.85
CA GLY A 262 -8.31 2.25 19.02
C GLY A 262 -8.13 3.75 19.24
N ILE A 263 -7.84 4.52 18.21
CA ILE A 263 -7.75 5.99 18.31
C ILE A 263 -9.17 6.57 18.36
N SER A 264 -9.84 6.38 19.50
CA SER A 264 -11.22 6.82 19.74
C SER A 264 -11.35 8.33 19.95
N ASN A 265 -10.27 9.02 20.29
CA ASN A 265 -10.29 10.48 20.47
C ASN A 265 -10.54 11.17 19.12
N THR A 266 -11.71 11.80 18.98
CA THR A 266 -12.15 12.44 17.74
C THR A 266 -11.17 13.50 17.21
N LYS A 267 -10.48 14.23 18.11
CA LYS A 267 -9.46 15.21 17.70
C LYS A 267 -8.19 14.55 17.16
N LYS A 268 -7.71 13.49 17.81
CA LYS A 268 -6.54 12.73 17.36
C LYS A 268 -6.83 12.01 16.05
N PHE A 269 -8.00 11.38 15.94
CA PHE A 269 -8.48 10.77 14.71
C PHE A 269 -8.49 11.77 13.54
N ALA A 270 -9.17 12.91 13.69
CA ALA A 270 -9.26 13.92 12.66
C ALA A 270 -7.87 14.48 12.25
N ARG A 271 -6.96 14.68 13.22
CA ARG A 271 -5.58 15.09 12.92
C ARG A 271 -4.81 14.01 12.17
N SER A 272 -4.93 12.73 12.55
CA SER A 272 -4.30 11.63 11.84
C SER A 272 -4.79 11.56 10.39
N PHE A 273 -6.10 11.67 10.18
CA PHE A 273 -6.69 11.64 8.85
C PHE A 273 -6.23 12.81 7.98
N LYS A 274 -6.12 14.01 8.54
CA LYS A 274 -5.53 15.18 7.85
C LYS A 274 -4.05 15.00 7.54
N SER A 275 -3.29 14.36 8.44
CA SER A 275 -1.88 14.05 8.20
C SER A 275 -1.71 13.14 6.99
N VAL A 276 -2.59 12.13 6.84
CA VAL A 276 -2.61 11.27 5.64
C VAL A 276 -2.92 12.07 4.38
N GLY A 277 -3.90 12.98 4.43
CA GLY A 277 -4.22 13.85 3.28
C GLY A 277 -3.03 14.71 2.84
N ALA A 278 -2.33 15.34 3.79
CA ALA A 278 -1.12 16.09 3.51
C ALA A 278 -0.01 15.19 2.92
N SER A 279 0.15 13.98 3.47
CA SER A 279 1.12 13.01 2.99
C SER A 279 0.82 12.58 1.55
N ASN A 280 -0.44 12.36 1.18
CA ASN A 280 -0.83 11.97 -0.18
C ASN A 280 -0.52 13.07 -1.21
N ILE A 281 -0.71 14.34 -0.84
CA ILE A 281 -0.31 15.45 -1.70
C ILE A 281 1.22 15.48 -1.85
N ILE A 282 1.97 15.34 -0.75
CA ILE A 282 3.43 15.33 -0.80
C ILE A 282 3.97 14.15 -1.61
N SER A 283 3.36 12.96 -1.47
CA SER A 283 3.78 11.78 -2.22
C SER A 283 3.62 11.96 -3.73
N SER A 284 2.49 12.50 -4.18
CA SER A 284 2.26 12.78 -5.58
C SER A 284 3.25 13.83 -6.13
N LEU A 285 3.52 14.90 -5.37
CA LEU A 285 4.50 15.93 -5.75
C LEU A 285 5.92 15.37 -5.90
N LEU A 286 6.28 14.36 -5.11
CA LEU A 286 7.57 13.66 -5.21
C LEU A 286 7.55 12.51 -6.23
N GLY A 287 6.44 12.33 -6.93
CA GLY A 287 6.34 11.35 -8.01
C GLY A 287 6.17 9.91 -7.53
N ILE A 288 5.52 9.66 -6.39
CA ILE A 288 5.21 8.30 -5.94
C ILE A 288 3.71 8.11 -5.67
N SER A 289 3.33 6.86 -5.43
CA SER A 289 1.95 6.46 -5.14
C SER A 289 1.42 7.03 -3.82
N SER A 290 0.14 6.79 -3.56
CA SER A 290 -0.54 7.25 -2.37
C SER A 290 -0.02 6.60 -1.10
N THR A 291 -0.12 7.35 0.02
CA THR A 291 0.32 6.93 1.34
C THR A 291 -0.85 6.60 2.26
N VAL A 292 -0.61 5.68 3.18
CA VAL A 292 -1.58 5.21 4.17
C VAL A 292 -0.94 5.03 5.54
N VAL A 293 -1.76 4.91 6.57
CA VAL A 293 -1.28 4.50 7.89
C VAL A 293 -0.90 3.02 7.83
N ALA A 294 0.35 2.72 8.12
CA ALA A 294 0.90 1.38 8.11
C ALA A 294 0.27 0.50 9.22
N VAL A 295 -0.03 -0.75 8.87
CA VAL A 295 -0.49 -1.76 9.85
C VAL A 295 0.61 -2.06 10.87
N GLU A 296 1.86 -1.95 10.46
CA GLU A 296 3.06 -2.09 11.28
C GLU A 296 3.14 -1.04 12.41
N SER A 297 2.30 0.00 12.39
CA SER A 297 2.13 0.91 13.53
C SER A 297 1.74 0.16 14.81
N ALA A 298 1.13 -1.03 14.69
CA ALA A 298 0.89 -1.94 15.80
C ALA A 298 2.17 -2.23 16.59
N THR A 299 3.31 -2.39 15.91
CA THR A 299 4.61 -2.66 16.55
C THR A 299 5.02 -1.50 17.48
N SER A 300 4.83 -0.25 17.03
CA SER A 300 5.10 0.93 17.86
C SER A 300 4.22 0.96 19.11
N ILE A 301 2.92 0.68 18.95
CA ILE A 301 1.93 0.68 20.04
C ILE A 301 2.22 -0.45 21.03
N HIS A 302 2.47 -1.68 20.53
CA HIS A 302 2.78 -2.85 21.36
C HIS A 302 4.12 -2.71 22.10
N SER A 303 5.08 -1.98 21.52
CA SER A 303 6.35 -1.65 22.19
C SER A 303 6.21 -0.57 23.28
N GLY A 304 4.98 -0.12 23.57
CA GLY A 304 4.68 0.80 24.65
C GLY A 304 4.70 2.29 24.28
N SER A 305 4.84 2.62 22.99
CA SER A 305 4.71 4.02 22.54
C SER A 305 3.27 4.51 22.71
N LYS A 306 3.12 5.74 23.20
CA LYS A 306 1.81 6.37 23.50
C LYS A 306 1.63 7.74 22.85
N ASP A 307 2.69 8.32 22.31
CA ASP A 307 2.64 9.63 21.67
C ASP A 307 3.39 9.64 20.33
N GLY A 308 3.38 10.78 19.63
CA GLY A 308 3.94 10.90 18.29
C GLY A 308 5.46 10.93 18.21
N ARG A 309 6.21 10.79 19.31
CA ARG A 309 7.68 10.86 19.29
C ARG A 309 8.29 9.67 18.56
N SER A 310 7.75 8.47 18.75
CA SER A 310 8.20 7.30 18.01
C SER A 310 8.04 7.49 16.51
N SER A 311 6.93 8.07 16.05
CA SER A 311 6.73 8.37 14.64
C SER A 311 7.76 9.37 14.11
N VAL A 312 8.10 10.40 14.88
CA VAL A 312 9.16 11.36 14.50
C VAL A 312 10.51 10.67 14.40
N PHE A 313 10.86 9.80 15.37
CA PHE A 313 12.12 9.06 15.33
C PHE A 313 12.17 8.09 14.14
N VAL A 314 11.06 7.40 13.82
CA VAL A 314 10.97 6.58 12.60
C VAL A 314 11.21 7.43 11.35
N GLY A 315 10.61 8.62 11.27
CA GLY A 315 10.86 9.56 10.17
C GLY A 315 12.33 9.94 10.03
N ILE A 316 13.02 10.23 11.14
CA ILE A 316 14.46 10.51 11.14
C ILE A 316 15.26 9.28 10.68
N MET A 317 14.88 8.08 11.12
CA MET A 317 15.56 6.84 10.70
C MET A 317 15.37 6.56 9.21
N PHE A 318 14.23 6.89 8.62
CA PHE A 318 14.06 6.86 7.17
C PHE A 318 15.04 7.80 6.46
N LEU A 319 15.24 9.03 6.95
CA LEU A 319 16.26 9.92 6.36
C LEU A 319 17.69 9.36 6.51
N VAL A 320 18.00 8.79 7.67
CA VAL A 320 19.32 8.17 7.91
C VAL A 320 19.53 6.98 6.97
N SER A 321 18.48 6.25 6.60
CA SER A 321 18.59 5.11 5.69
C SER A 321 19.06 5.50 4.27
N LEU A 322 18.92 6.77 3.86
CA LEU A 322 19.51 7.28 2.60
C LEU A 322 21.03 7.16 2.55
N LEU A 323 21.71 7.12 3.70
CA LEU A 323 23.17 6.87 3.74
C LEU A 323 23.51 5.44 3.28
N PHE A 324 22.55 4.53 3.32
CA PHE A 324 22.70 3.13 2.88
C PHE A 324 22.12 2.89 1.48
N LEU A 325 21.86 3.95 0.72
CA LEU A 325 21.25 3.88 -0.61
C LEU A 325 21.93 2.87 -1.55
N PRO A 326 23.26 2.78 -1.65
CA PRO A 326 23.92 1.80 -2.52
C PRO A 326 23.58 0.34 -2.16
N LEU A 327 23.46 0.05 -0.86
CA LEU A 327 23.03 -1.28 -0.40
C LEU A 327 21.58 -1.56 -0.76
N ILE A 328 20.71 -0.56 -0.62
CA ILE A 328 19.28 -0.69 -0.91
C ILE A 328 19.05 -0.94 -2.41
N ILE A 329 19.75 -0.23 -3.28
CA ILE A 329 19.65 -0.40 -4.75
C ILE A 329 20.14 -1.80 -5.19
N SER A 330 21.09 -2.38 -4.47
CA SER A 330 21.65 -3.68 -4.81
C SER A 330 20.73 -4.86 -4.47
N ILE A 331 19.60 -4.64 -3.80
CA ILE A 331 18.67 -5.72 -3.40
C ILE A 331 17.92 -6.23 -4.63
N PRO A 332 18.05 -7.53 -4.97
CA PRO A 332 17.40 -8.10 -6.13
C PRO A 332 15.90 -8.32 -5.91
N SER A 333 15.09 -8.17 -6.96
CA SER A 333 13.64 -8.35 -6.90
C SER A 333 13.21 -9.74 -6.42
N ILE A 334 14.01 -10.76 -6.69
CA ILE A 334 13.78 -12.14 -6.23
C ILE A 334 13.72 -12.26 -4.69
N ALA A 335 14.43 -11.40 -3.97
CA ALA A 335 14.39 -11.36 -2.50
C ALA A 335 13.12 -10.67 -1.95
N LEU A 336 12.39 -9.94 -2.78
CA LEU A 336 11.20 -9.17 -2.40
C LEU A 336 9.89 -9.91 -2.65
N SER A 337 9.86 -10.78 -3.66
CA SER A 337 8.66 -11.54 -4.04
C SER A 337 8.01 -12.30 -2.87
N PRO A 338 8.76 -12.98 -1.98
CA PRO A 338 8.18 -13.65 -0.82
C PRO A 338 7.45 -12.71 0.13
N ILE A 339 7.89 -11.45 0.22
CA ILE A 339 7.26 -10.46 1.09
C ILE A 339 5.88 -10.09 0.57
N LEU A 340 5.74 -9.88 -0.75
CA LEU A 340 4.44 -9.63 -1.38
C LEU A 340 3.47 -10.79 -1.14
N ILE A 341 3.95 -12.04 -1.25
CA ILE A 341 3.14 -13.24 -1.01
C ILE A 341 2.66 -13.28 0.46
N ILE A 342 3.55 -13.02 1.42
CA ILE A 342 3.21 -13.07 2.84
C ILE A 342 2.26 -11.92 3.23
N ILE A 343 2.53 -10.70 2.75
CA ILE A 343 1.64 -9.56 3.02
C ILE A 343 0.26 -9.81 2.41
N GLY A 344 0.21 -10.34 1.18
CA GLY A 344 -1.04 -10.78 0.57
C GLY A 344 -1.80 -11.79 1.45
N GLY A 345 -1.09 -12.78 2.00
CA GLY A 345 -1.63 -13.75 2.96
C GLY A 345 -2.15 -13.12 4.25
N LEU A 346 -1.47 -12.08 4.77
CA LEU A 346 -1.94 -11.34 5.95
C LEU A 346 -3.24 -10.58 5.66
N MET A 347 -3.39 -10.00 4.48
CA MET A 347 -4.63 -9.33 4.07
C MET A 347 -5.80 -10.32 3.95
N LEU A 348 -5.54 -11.56 3.56
CA LEU A 348 -6.53 -12.65 3.55
C LEU A 348 -7.12 -12.95 4.94
N MET A 349 -6.46 -12.62 6.03
CA MET A 349 -7.01 -12.82 7.38
C MET A 349 -8.32 -12.07 7.61
N ASN A 350 -8.61 -11.02 6.84
CA ASN A 350 -9.88 -10.30 6.89
C ASN A 350 -11.09 -11.18 6.50
N ILE A 351 -10.88 -12.35 5.90
CA ILE A 351 -11.95 -13.31 5.60
C ILE A 351 -12.71 -13.76 6.85
N GLN A 352 -12.05 -13.72 8.02
CA GLN A 352 -12.66 -14.04 9.30
C GLN A 352 -13.76 -13.05 9.72
N ASN A 353 -13.77 -11.86 9.13
CA ASN A 353 -14.76 -10.81 9.39
C ASN A 353 -16.02 -10.96 8.53
N ILE A 354 -16.03 -11.87 7.55
CA ILE A 354 -17.13 -12.04 6.61
C ILE A 354 -18.12 -13.05 7.20
N GLU A 355 -19.37 -12.60 7.33
CA GLU A 355 -20.50 -13.48 7.70
C GLU A 355 -21.05 -14.13 6.45
N PHE A 356 -20.85 -15.46 6.31
CA PHE A 356 -21.28 -16.23 5.14
C PHE A 356 -22.76 -16.61 5.16
N ASN A 357 -23.52 -16.21 6.19
CA ASN A 357 -24.92 -16.58 6.39
C ASN A 357 -25.89 -15.78 5.51
N ASP A 358 -25.50 -14.57 5.07
CA ASP A 358 -26.33 -13.72 4.23
C ASP A 358 -25.75 -13.65 2.81
N MET A 359 -26.46 -14.31 1.87
CA MET A 359 -26.05 -14.33 0.46
C MET A 359 -26.01 -12.93 -0.17
N THR A 360 -26.83 -11.99 0.32
CA THR A 360 -26.87 -10.63 -0.21
C THR A 360 -25.63 -9.83 0.12
N ASP A 361 -24.91 -10.19 1.15
CA ASP A 361 -23.61 -9.62 1.54
C ASP A 361 -22.43 -10.46 1.01
N TYR A 362 -22.55 -11.79 1.07
CA TYR A 362 -21.49 -12.72 0.68
C TYR A 362 -21.19 -12.71 -0.83
N ILE A 363 -22.21 -12.78 -1.69
CA ILE A 363 -21.99 -12.85 -3.15
C ILE A 363 -21.24 -11.62 -3.69
N PRO A 364 -21.62 -10.38 -3.35
CA PRO A 364 -20.88 -9.21 -3.80
C PRO A 364 -19.43 -9.18 -3.30
N CYS A 365 -19.20 -9.62 -2.07
CA CYS A 365 -17.87 -9.74 -1.50
C CYS A 365 -17.03 -10.74 -2.29
N TYR A 366 -17.55 -11.93 -2.56
CA TYR A 366 -16.92 -12.97 -3.35
C TYR A 366 -16.56 -12.48 -4.76
N ILE A 367 -17.50 -11.79 -5.44
CA ILE A 367 -17.26 -11.19 -6.75
C ILE A 367 -16.10 -10.20 -6.67
N THR A 368 -16.07 -9.32 -5.67
CA THR A 368 -14.98 -8.37 -5.47
C THR A 368 -13.62 -9.08 -5.31
N ILE A 369 -13.59 -10.11 -4.44
CA ILE A 369 -12.36 -10.87 -4.13
C ILE A 369 -11.77 -11.51 -5.39
N ILE A 370 -12.62 -12.10 -6.23
CA ILE A 370 -12.16 -12.81 -7.44
C ILE A 370 -11.82 -11.85 -8.57
N MET A 371 -12.65 -10.83 -8.79
CA MET A 371 -12.48 -9.94 -9.93
C MET A 371 -11.17 -9.14 -9.85
N ILE A 372 -10.74 -8.71 -8.67
CA ILE A 372 -9.50 -7.94 -8.49
C ILE A 372 -8.27 -8.68 -9.09
N PRO A 373 -7.91 -9.89 -8.66
CA PRO A 373 -6.75 -10.58 -9.20
C PRO A 373 -6.94 -11.10 -10.63
N LEU A 374 -8.16 -11.49 -11.03
CA LEU A 374 -8.38 -12.06 -12.37
C LEU A 374 -8.42 -11.01 -13.48
N THR A 375 -8.82 -9.78 -13.17
CA THR A 375 -8.79 -8.68 -14.14
C THR A 375 -7.50 -7.89 -14.12
N PHE A 376 -6.61 -8.14 -13.15
CA PHE A 376 -5.44 -7.30 -12.86
C PHE A 376 -5.81 -5.83 -12.62
N ASP A 377 -7.04 -5.59 -12.20
CA ASP A 377 -7.59 -4.26 -12.02
C ASP A 377 -8.42 -4.16 -10.75
N ILE A 378 -7.92 -3.40 -9.78
CA ILE A 378 -8.59 -3.19 -8.51
C ILE A 378 -9.87 -2.36 -8.69
N ALA A 379 -9.84 -1.36 -9.60
CA ALA A 379 -11.01 -0.52 -9.86
C ALA A 379 -12.18 -1.35 -10.44
N THR A 380 -11.89 -2.20 -11.41
CA THR A 380 -12.87 -3.13 -12.00
C THR A 380 -13.44 -4.06 -10.93
N GLY A 381 -12.58 -4.69 -10.12
CA GLY A 381 -13.04 -5.58 -9.05
C GLY A 381 -13.93 -4.88 -8.02
N MET A 382 -13.56 -3.67 -7.62
CA MET A 382 -14.38 -2.83 -6.75
C MET A 382 -15.74 -2.52 -7.39
N GLY A 383 -15.75 -2.11 -8.64
CA GLY A 383 -16.97 -1.76 -9.36
C GLY A 383 -17.95 -2.93 -9.45
N PHE A 384 -17.47 -4.13 -9.82
CA PHE A 384 -18.32 -5.34 -9.81
C PHE A 384 -18.87 -5.63 -8.43
N GLY A 385 -18.10 -5.44 -7.36
CA GLY A 385 -18.56 -5.60 -5.99
C GLY A 385 -19.67 -4.63 -5.61
N PHE A 386 -19.50 -3.34 -5.89
CA PHE A 386 -20.53 -2.33 -5.59
C PHE A 386 -21.81 -2.52 -6.41
N ILE A 387 -21.68 -2.79 -7.71
CA ILE A 387 -22.81 -3.01 -8.61
C ILE A 387 -23.59 -4.25 -8.17
N SER A 388 -22.92 -5.38 -7.94
CA SER A 388 -23.58 -6.61 -7.51
C SER A 388 -24.26 -6.46 -6.15
N TYR A 389 -23.65 -5.71 -5.21
CA TYR A 389 -24.27 -5.43 -3.91
C TYR A 389 -25.58 -4.66 -4.05
N VAL A 390 -25.58 -3.60 -4.86
CA VAL A 390 -26.80 -2.80 -5.09
C VAL A 390 -27.86 -3.63 -5.79
N VAL A 391 -27.51 -4.34 -6.87
CA VAL A 391 -28.46 -5.14 -7.65
C VAL A 391 -29.08 -6.26 -6.82
N ILE A 392 -28.27 -7.05 -6.10
CA ILE A 392 -28.78 -8.17 -5.30
C ILE A 392 -29.70 -7.68 -4.18
N ASN A 393 -29.30 -6.61 -3.45
CA ASN A 393 -30.16 -6.09 -2.38
C ASN A 393 -31.44 -5.43 -2.90
N LEU A 394 -31.44 -4.84 -4.11
CA LEU A 394 -32.66 -4.36 -4.76
C LEU A 394 -33.61 -5.52 -5.10
N VAL A 395 -33.10 -6.58 -5.73
CA VAL A 395 -33.90 -7.74 -6.15
C VAL A 395 -34.44 -8.49 -4.93
N CYS A 396 -33.67 -8.64 -3.86
CA CYS A 396 -34.09 -9.29 -2.62
C CYS A 396 -34.99 -8.41 -1.73
N GLY A 397 -35.29 -7.16 -2.12
CA GLY A 397 -36.15 -6.27 -1.33
C GLY A 397 -35.49 -5.67 -0.10
N ASN A 398 -34.18 -5.83 0.06
CA ASN A 398 -33.39 -5.32 1.20
C ASN A 398 -33.04 -3.84 1.06
N ILE A 399 -34.05 -2.99 0.71
CA ILE A 399 -33.84 -1.56 0.43
C ILE A 399 -33.20 -0.82 1.64
N LYS A 400 -33.43 -1.31 2.84
CA LYS A 400 -32.84 -0.73 4.08
C LYS A 400 -31.31 -0.83 4.14
N LYS A 401 -30.70 -1.77 3.43
CA LYS A 401 -29.24 -1.90 3.30
C LYS A 401 -28.65 -0.90 2.29
N LEU A 402 -29.49 -0.32 1.44
CA LEU A 402 -29.08 0.61 0.40
C LEU A 402 -29.17 2.04 0.91
N ASN A 403 -28.15 2.83 0.63
CA ASN A 403 -28.10 4.26 0.91
C ASN A 403 -27.67 5.02 -0.33
N ILE A 404 -27.97 6.32 -0.37
CA ILE A 404 -27.73 7.18 -1.55
C ILE A 404 -26.23 7.15 -1.97
N PRO A 405 -25.24 7.29 -1.07
CA PRO A 405 -23.84 7.22 -1.46
C PRO A 405 -23.45 5.88 -2.13
N LEU A 406 -23.94 4.77 -1.63
CA LEU A 406 -23.66 3.45 -2.18
C LEU A 406 -24.21 3.30 -3.61
N ILE A 407 -25.44 3.74 -3.82
CA ILE A 407 -26.09 3.72 -5.13
C ILE A 407 -25.35 4.64 -6.10
N ALA A 408 -24.97 5.85 -5.65
CA ALA A 408 -24.19 6.78 -6.46
C ALA A 408 -22.84 6.19 -6.89
N ILE A 409 -22.15 5.48 -5.98
CA ILE A 409 -20.91 4.77 -6.28
C ILE A 409 -21.13 3.70 -7.36
N ALA A 410 -22.16 2.87 -7.22
CA ALA A 410 -22.47 1.84 -8.20
C ALA A 410 -22.80 2.42 -9.58
N ILE A 411 -23.58 3.52 -9.63
CA ILE A 411 -23.90 4.24 -10.88
C ILE A 411 -22.61 4.79 -11.53
N LEU A 412 -21.70 5.38 -10.76
CA LEU A 412 -20.44 5.89 -11.29
C LEU A 412 -19.60 4.77 -11.93
N PHE A 413 -19.55 3.59 -11.32
CA PHE A 413 -18.86 2.45 -11.91
C PHE A 413 -19.56 1.93 -13.17
N ILE A 414 -20.90 1.88 -13.20
CA ILE A 414 -21.64 1.50 -14.41
C ILE A 414 -21.33 2.48 -15.56
N LEU A 415 -21.39 3.78 -15.28
CA LEU A 415 -21.05 4.81 -16.28
C LEU A 415 -19.62 4.64 -16.78
N SER A 416 -18.67 4.36 -15.85
CA SER A 416 -17.29 4.10 -16.22
C SER A 416 -17.15 2.92 -17.19
N TYR A 417 -17.91 1.83 -17.03
CA TYR A 417 -17.82 0.67 -17.91
C TYR A 417 -18.54 0.84 -19.25
N VAL A 418 -19.60 1.67 -19.29
CA VAL A 418 -20.35 1.93 -20.52
C VAL A 418 -19.56 2.85 -21.46
N PHE A 419 -18.77 3.76 -20.90
CA PHE A 419 -18.02 4.77 -21.66
C PHE A 419 -16.53 4.45 -21.80
N HIS A 420 -16.09 3.27 -21.36
CA HIS A 420 -14.75 2.75 -21.56
C HIS A 420 -14.73 1.98 -22.89
#